data_45a2185d303c075a58a5ed02a6169b2d
#
_entry.id   45a2185d303c075a58a5ed02a6169b2d
#
_cell.length_a   1.000
_cell.length_b   1.000
_cell.length_c   1.000
_cell.angle_alpha   90.00
_cell.angle_beta   90.00
_cell.angle_gamma   90.00
#
_symmetry.space_group_name_H-M   'P 1'
#
loop_
_entity.id
_entity.type
_entity.pdbx_description
1 polymer ?
#
loop_
_entity_poly.entity_id
_entity_poly.type
_entity_poly.pdbx_seq_one_letter_code
_entity_poly.pdbx_strand_id
1 'polypeptide(L)'
;MMLKYLIEKEFKQIRRNGFIPRMIIGLPIVALIIYPFAANFEVKNIALSVVDHDKSSYSQELIQKVQASGYFKISDVSDSYQEALHSIELDESDVILEIPSNFQSEFIRERKSTLMISANAVNGNKGGLGSAYLSAVINDFNQDIRTEILGGNQALFKPRLEIVPLYRYNPTLKYEVYMVPALMVMILAMICGFLPALNIVGEKENGTIEQINVTPIKKSVFILSKLIPYWIIGYFVLTLGMLIALFFWKLIPQGSVLTIYFFATLFIVSFSGFGLVISNYATTIQQAMFMMFFFVLTFIFLSGLYTPVENMPGWAQRISDFSPLKYIIQVLRMVYLKGSNIGDLSRQLLALVSFALFFYSWAILSYRKRG
;
A
#
# COMPACT_ATOMS: atom_id res chain seq x y z
N MET A 1 43.50 -2.15 -0.71
CA MET A 1 43.75 -1.68 0.68
C MET A 1 42.98 -0.39 0.99
N MET A 2 43.01 0.62 0.15
CA MET A 2 42.38 1.95 0.36
C MET A 2 40.84 1.89 0.50
N LEU A 3 40.12 1.11 -0.35
CA LEU A 3 38.66 0.93 -0.26
C LEU A 3 38.20 0.44 1.13
N LYS A 4 38.95 -0.52 1.73
CA LYS A 4 38.63 -1.06 3.07
C LYS A 4 38.63 0.02 4.14
N TYR A 5 39.69 0.89 4.15
CA TYR A 5 39.79 1.97 5.15
C TYR A 5 38.69 3.03 4.97
N LEU A 6 38.31 3.34 3.73
CA LEU A 6 37.22 4.27 3.46
C LEU A 6 35.88 3.70 3.91
N ILE A 7 35.59 2.41 3.65
CA ILE A 7 34.39 1.74 4.12
C ILE A 7 34.35 1.72 5.67
N GLU A 8 35.49 1.42 6.31
CA GLU A 8 35.59 1.41 7.78
C GLU A 8 35.33 2.82 8.37
N LYS A 9 35.84 3.86 7.72
CA LYS A 9 35.58 5.27 8.07
C LYS A 9 34.08 5.54 8.03
N GLU A 10 33.40 5.14 6.94
CA GLU A 10 31.96 5.36 6.77
C GLU A 10 31.13 4.64 7.84
N PHE A 11 31.43 3.37 8.15
CA PHE A 11 30.76 2.67 9.24
C PHE A 11 30.96 3.34 10.61
N LYS A 12 32.17 3.82 10.88
CA LYS A 12 32.45 4.59 12.10
C LYS A 12 31.64 5.89 12.15
N GLN A 13 31.54 6.59 11.02
CA GLN A 13 30.77 7.82 10.89
C GLN A 13 29.26 7.56 11.09
N ILE A 14 28.70 6.52 10.45
CA ILE A 14 27.31 6.10 10.62
C ILE A 14 27.04 5.76 12.09
N ARG A 15 27.89 4.94 12.72
CA ARG A 15 27.73 4.53 14.12
C ARG A 15 27.79 5.68 15.11
N ARG A 16 28.65 6.69 14.82
CA ARG A 16 28.80 7.88 15.67
C ARG A 16 27.70 8.92 15.48
N ASN A 17 26.98 8.85 14.38
CA ASN A 17 25.85 9.73 14.13
C ASN A 17 24.69 9.34 15.05
N GLY A 18 24.18 10.30 15.85
CA GLY A 18 23.10 10.02 16.80
C GLY A 18 21.74 9.70 16.15
N PHE A 19 21.55 10.07 14.89
CA PHE A 19 20.27 9.93 14.19
C PHE A 19 20.21 8.66 13.32
N ILE A 20 21.25 8.38 12.53
CA ILE A 20 21.25 7.31 11.53
C ILE A 20 21.01 5.91 12.15
N PRO A 21 21.71 5.47 13.22
CA PRO A 21 21.45 4.15 13.80
C PRO A 21 20.03 4.00 14.36
N ARG A 22 19.48 5.06 14.94
CA ARG A 22 18.10 5.06 15.44
C ARG A 22 17.11 4.92 14.30
N MET A 23 17.35 5.58 13.16
CA MET A 23 16.53 5.49 11.96
C MET A 23 16.60 4.09 11.33
N ILE A 24 17.78 3.46 11.28
CA ILE A 24 17.97 2.13 10.70
C ILE A 24 17.12 1.05 11.43
N ILE A 25 16.98 1.17 12.75
CA ILE A 25 16.22 0.21 13.56
C ILE A 25 14.78 0.70 13.78
N GLY A 26 14.61 1.96 14.13
CA GLY A 26 13.31 2.52 14.51
C GLY A 26 12.34 2.64 13.35
N LEU A 27 12.82 3.06 12.17
CA LEU A 27 11.95 3.22 10.99
C LEU A 27 11.30 1.90 10.54
N PRO A 28 12.00 0.77 10.42
CA PRO A 28 11.38 -0.51 10.11
C PRO A 28 10.34 -0.94 11.15
N ILE A 29 10.64 -0.78 12.43
CA ILE A 29 9.72 -1.15 13.52
C ILE A 29 8.44 -0.32 13.42
N VAL A 30 8.56 1.01 13.37
CA VAL A 30 7.41 1.92 13.28
C VAL A 30 6.62 1.67 11.99
N ALA A 31 7.30 1.63 10.85
CA ALA A 31 6.62 1.51 9.57
C ALA A 31 5.94 0.14 9.36
N LEU A 32 6.56 -0.96 9.78
CA LEU A 32 6.01 -2.30 9.57
C LEU A 32 5.02 -2.76 10.64
N ILE A 33 5.05 -2.14 11.82
CA ILE A 33 4.11 -2.46 12.89
C ILE A 33 2.97 -1.46 12.94
N ILE A 34 3.26 -0.15 12.97
CA ILE A 34 2.24 0.89 13.21
C ILE A 34 1.45 1.22 11.94
N TYR A 35 2.11 1.38 10.77
CA TYR A 35 1.41 1.79 9.56
C TYR A 35 0.32 0.81 9.08
N PRO A 36 0.51 -0.53 9.12
CA PRO A 36 -0.56 -1.44 8.73
C PRO A 36 -1.81 -1.33 9.60
N PHE A 37 -1.68 -0.98 10.88
CA PHE A 37 -2.83 -0.68 11.75
C PHE A 37 -3.47 0.67 11.45
N ALA A 38 -2.64 1.70 11.23
CA ALA A 38 -3.13 3.05 10.96
C ALA A 38 -3.77 3.19 9.57
N ALA A 39 -3.28 2.44 8.59
CA ALA A 39 -3.77 2.41 7.21
C ALA A 39 -4.69 1.21 6.94
N ASN A 40 -5.34 0.66 7.97
CA ASN A 40 -6.29 -0.41 7.78
C ASN A 40 -7.55 0.13 7.11
N PHE A 41 -7.69 -0.15 5.80
CA PHE A 41 -8.88 0.17 5.01
C PHE A 41 -9.95 -0.95 5.09
N GLU A 42 -9.81 -1.91 6.01
CA GLU A 42 -10.92 -2.82 6.29
C GLU A 42 -12.08 -2.01 6.88
N VAL A 43 -13.11 -1.89 6.10
CA VAL A 43 -14.34 -1.25 6.57
C VAL A 43 -15.07 -2.26 7.45
N LYS A 44 -14.81 -2.20 8.75
CA LYS A 44 -15.54 -2.95 9.79
C LYS A 44 -16.48 -1.97 10.49
N ASN A 45 -17.65 -2.47 10.88
CA ASN A 45 -18.64 -1.68 11.61
C ASN A 45 -19.10 -0.43 10.84
N ILE A 46 -19.69 -0.64 9.64
CA ILE A 46 -20.36 0.44 8.91
C ILE A 46 -21.56 0.87 9.74
N ALA A 47 -21.56 2.13 10.18
CA ALA A 47 -22.67 2.69 10.93
C ALA A 47 -23.86 2.90 9.98
N LEU A 48 -24.96 2.20 10.27
CA LEU A 48 -26.18 2.21 9.46
C LEU A 48 -27.31 2.91 10.23
N SER A 49 -27.85 3.97 9.64
CA SER A 49 -29.14 4.53 10.06
C SER A 49 -30.26 3.88 9.25
N VAL A 50 -31.32 3.47 9.91
CA VAL A 50 -32.48 2.83 9.27
C VAL A 50 -33.69 3.73 9.44
N VAL A 51 -34.37 4.01 8.32
CA VAL A 51 -35.66 4.69 8.29
C VAL A 51 -36.71 3.70 7.79
N ASP A 52 -37.52 3.19 8.70
CA ASP A 52 -38.55 2.19 8.37
C ASP A 52 -39.95 2.82 8.47
N HIS A 53 -40.51 3.18 7.31
CA HIS A 53 -41.90 3.70 7.24
C HIS A 53 -42.95 2.61 7.15
N ASP A 54 -42.57 1.34 6.87
CA ASP A 54 -43.49 0.22 6.71
C ASP A 54 -43.82 -0.49 8.02
N LYS A 55 -42.79 -0.64 8.87
CA LYS A 55 -42.88 -1.33 10.18
C LYS A 55 -43.51 -2.71 10.13
N SER A 56 -43.39 -3.38 8.97
CA SER A 56 -43.96 -4.69 8.69
C SER A 56 -43.06 -5.84 9.14
N SER A 57 -43.56 -7.09 9.07
CA SER A 57 -42.73 -8.27 9.36
C SER A 57 -41.55 -8.39 8.38
N TYR A 58 -41.73 -8.05 7.11
CA TYR A 58 -40.66 -8.12 6.11
C TYR A 58 -39.64 -7.03 6.28
N SER A 59 -40.03 -5.81 6.70
CA SER A 59 -39.06 -4.76 6.99
C SER A 59 -38.19 -5.11 8.20
N GLN A 60 -38.80 -5.68 9.26
CA GLN A 60 -38.08 -6.13 10.45
C GLN A 60 -37.13 -7.29 10.15
N GLU A 61 -37.55 -8.25 9.34
CA GLU A 61 -36.70 -9.36 8.91
C GLU A 61 -35.50 -8.90 8.07
N LEU A 62 -35.72 -7.96 7.16
CA LEU A 62 -34.64 -7.32 6.41
C LEU A 62 -33.62 -6.64 7.35
N ILE A 63 -34.10 -5.85 8.32
CA ILE A 63 -33.24 -5.17 9.29
C ILE A 63 -32.44 -6.17 10.12
N GLN A 64 -33.09 -7.25 10.59
CA GLN A 64 -32.41 -8.32 11.32
C GLN A 64 -31.34 -9.01 10.46
N LYS A 65 -31.65 -9.28 9.19
CA LYS A 65 -30.69 -9.89 8.26
C LYS A 65 -29.48 -8.98 8.01
N VAL A 66 -29.71 -7.68 7.86
CA VAL A 66 -28.63 -6.67 7.73
C VAL A 66 -27.76 -6.66 8.98
N GLN A 67 -28.35 -6.68 10.17
CA GLN A 67 -27.61 -6.72 11.43
C GLN A 67 -26.86 -8.04 11.61
N ALA A 68 -27.45 -9.17 11.26
CA ALA A 68 -26.83 -10.49 11.34
C ALA A 68 -25.68 -10.67 10.34
N SER A 69 -25.60 -9.87 9.28
CA SER A 69 -24.52 -9.93 8.29
C SER A 69 -23.11 -9.65 8.85
N GLY A 70 -23.05 -8.99 10.01
CA GLY A 70 -21.79 -8.62 10.68
C GLY A 70 -21.02 -7.46 10.04
N TYR A 71 -21.50 -6.90 8.93
CA TYR A 71 -20.88 -5.73 8.28
C TYR A 71 -21.38 -4.41 8.86
N PHE A 72 -22.62 -4.40 9.37
CA PHE A 72 -23.31 -3.20 9.82
C PHE A 72 -23.51 -3.17 11.32
N LYS A 73 -23.32 -1.98 11.88
CA LYS A 73 -23.79 -1.64 13.22
C LYS A 73 -24.91 -0.62 13.07
N ILE A 74 -26.12 -0.97 13.49
CA ILE A 74 -27.22 0.00 13.50
C ILE A 74 -26.87 1.07 14.52
N SER A 75 -26.64 2.29 14.04
CA SER A 75 -26.32 3.48 14.84
C SER A 75 -27.58 4.18 15.31
N ASP A 76 -28.59 4.21 14.43
CA ASP A 76 -29.83 4.94 14.66
C ASP A 76 -31.00 4.30 13.91
N VAL A 77 -32.19 4.40 14.47
CA VAL A 77 -33.46 4.06 13.83
C VAL A 77 -34.31 5.32 13.89
N SER A 78 -34.33 6.05 12.78
CA SER A 78 -35.00 7.34 12.66
C SER A 78 -36.41 7.19 12.12
N ASP A 79 -37.32 8.06 12.51
CA ASP A 79 -38.66 8.11 11.97
C ASP A 79 -38.74 8.90 10.65
N SER A 80 -37.69 9.64 10.30
CA SER A 80 -37.65 10.45 9.08
C SER A 80 -36.28 10.40 8.40
N TYR A 81 -36.27 10.54 7.07
CA TYR A 81 -35.04 10.65 6.29
C TYR A 81 -34.18 11.86 6.72
N GLN A 82 -34.80 12.96 7.15
CA GLN A 82 -34.07 14.17 7.55
C GLN A 82 -33.26 13.94 8.83
N GLU A 83 -33.81 13.19 9.79
CA GLU A 83 -33.08 12.81 11.01
C GLU A 83 -31.91 11.88 10.68
N ALA A 84 -32.15 10.87 9.83
CA ALA A 84 -31.08 10.00 9.39
C ALA A 84 -29.99 10.74 8.59
N LEU A 85 -30.37 11.74 7.79
CA LEU A 85 -29.41 12.59 7.09
C LEU A 85 -28.58 13.44 8.05
N HIS A 86 -29.21 13.96 9.11
CA HIS A 86 -28.52 14.71 10.16
C HIS A 86 -27.51 13.82 10.90
N SER A 87 -27.79 12.54 11.10
CA SER A 87 -26.83 11.57 11.64
C SER A 87 -25.62 11.38 10.73
N ILE A 88 -25.80 11.42 9.39
CA ILE A 88 -24.67 11.44 8.44
C ILE A 88 -23.86 12.74 8.54
N GLU A 89 -24.52 13.87 8.68
CA GLU A 89 -23.85 15.20 8.81
C GLU A 89 -23.01 15.27 10.08
N LEU A 90 -23.44 14.60 11.15
CA LEU A 90 -22.70 14.50 12.42
C LEU A 90 -21.63 13.39 12.41
N ASP A 91 -21.45 12.68 11.28
CA ASP A 91 -20.51 11.56 11.15
C ASP A 91 -20.83 10.36 12.09
N GLU A 92 -22.08 10.24 12.53
CA GLU A 92 -22.59 9.16 13.37
C GLU A 92 -23.05 7.97 12.56
N SER A 93 -23.41 8.19 11.28
CA SER A 93 -23.81 7.16 10.32
C SER A 93 -23.03 7.26 9.01
N ASP A 94 -22.70 6.11 8.42
CA ASP A 94 -22.00 6.00 7.14
C ASP A 94 -22.98 5.76 5.97
N VAL A 95 -24.11 5.08 6.24
CA VAL A 95 -25.11 4.69 5.23
C VAL A 95 -26.51 4.81 5.83
N ILE A 96 -27.49 5.18 5.02
CA ILE A 96 -28.91 5.16 5.37
C ILE A 96 -29.60 4.10 4.52
N LEU A 97 -30.43 3.28 5.14
CA LEU A 97 -31.41 2.43 4.48
C LEU A 97 -32.80 2.98 4.74
N GLU A 98 -33.49 3.41 3.71
CA GLU A 98 -34.88 3.83 3.81
C GLU A 98 -35.82 2.78 3.20
N ILE A 99 -36.77 2.33 3.99
CA ILE A 99 -37.82 1.39 3.64
C ILE A 99 -39.12 2.17 3.51
N PRO A 100 -39.72 2.25 2.30
CA PRO A 100 -40.90 3.06 2.08
C PRO A 100 -42.14 2.44 2.75
N SER A 101 -43.14 3.27 2.97
CA SER A 101 -44.47 2.82 3.40
C SER A 101 -45.06 1.87 2.36
N ASN A 102 -45.80 0.83 2.84
CA ASN A 102 -46.36 -0.24 2.01
C ASN A 102 -45.35 -1.20 1.35
N PHE A 103 -44.10 -1.22 1.83
CA PHE A 103 -43.04 -2.10 1.31
C PHE A 103 -43.49 -3.54 1.19
N GLN A 104 -44.03 -4.12 2.24
CA GLN A 104 -44.52 -5.51 2.24
C GLN A 104 -45.70 -5.68 1.30
N SER A 105 -46.69 -4.82 1.32
CA SER A 105 -47.91 -4.94 0.52
C SER A 105 -47.63 -4.83 -0.99
N GLU A 106 -46.79 -3.91 -1.40
CA GLU A 106 -46.35 -3.76 -2.79
C GLU A 106 -45.49 -4.96 -3.22
N PHE A 107 -44.59 -5.41 -2.37
CA PHE A 107 -43.73 -6.54 -2.67
C PHE A 107 -44.52 -7.83 -2.91
N ILE A 108 -45.59 -8.09 -2.10
CA ILE A 108 -46.45 -9.26 -2.26
C ILE A 108 -47.35 -9.12 -3.49
N ARG A 109 -47.98 -7.94 -3.69
CA ARG A 109 -48.97 -7.71 -4.76
C ARG A 109 -48.31 -7.55 -6.12
N GLU A 110 -47.26 -6.71 -6.21
CA GLU A 110 -46.64 -6.31 -7.46
C GLU A 110 -45.34 -7.08 -7.75
N ARG A 111 -44.86 -7.85 -6.77
CA ARG A 111 -43.57 -8.57 -6.81
C ARG A 111 -42.41 -7.64 -7.06
N LYS A 112 -42.55 -6.36 -6.70
CA LYS A 112 -41.56 -5.32 -6.85
C LYS A 112 -41.77 -4.27 -5.77
N SER A 113 -40.69 -3.88 -5.12
CA SER A 113 -40.65 -2.70 -4.27
C SER A 113 -39.27 -2.01 -4.42
N THR A 114 -39.17 -0.78 -3.98
CA THR A 114 -37.94 0.01 -4.14
C THR A 114 -37.45 0.43 -2.76
N LEU A 115 -36.20 0.11 -2.46
CA LEU A 115 -35.50 0.57 -1.26
C LEU A 115 -34.53 1.68 -1.65
N MET A 116 -34.38 2.68 -0.79
CA MET A 116 -33.37 3.73 -1.01
C MET A 116 -32.16 3.49 -0.11
N ILE A 117 -30.98 3.56 -0.73
CA ILE A 117 -29.68 3.54 -0.02
C ILE A 117 -29.01 4.87 -0.25
N SER A 118 -28.75 5.60 0.83
CA SER A 118 -27.96 6.83 0.79
C SER A 118 -26.65 6.64 1.52
N ALA A 119 -25.54 7.06 0.95
CA ALA A 119 -24.22 6.82 1.51
C ALA A 119 -23.45 8.13 1.73
N ASN A 120 -22.70 8.21 2.82
CA ASN A 120 -21.77 9.29 3.08
C ASN A 120 -20.62 9.27 2.07
N ALA A 121 -20.64 10.18 1.11
CA ALA A 121 -19.63 10.29 0.07
C ALA A 121 -18.33 10.97 0.55
N VAL A 122 -18.32 11.58 1.74
CA VAL A 122 -17.11 12.17 2.34
C VAL A 122 -16.09 11.07 2.64
N ASN A 123 -16.54 9.93 3.18
CA ASN A 123 -15.74 8.72 3.29
C ASN A 123 -16.11 7.74 2.17
N GLY A 124 -15.54 7.97 0.97
CA GLY A 124 -15.86 7.19 -0.22
C GLY A 124 -15.64 5.66 -0.07
N ASN A 125 -14.71 5.23 0.79
CA ASN A 125 -14.47 3.81 1.05
C ASN A 125 -15.61 3.21 1.88
N LYS A 126 -15.98 3.84 2.99
CA LYS A 126 -17.08 3.35 3.84
C LYS A 126 -18.42 3.44 3.14
N GLY A 127 -18.73 4.58 2.51
CA GLY A 127 -19.97 4.77 1.78
C GLY A 127 -20.11 3.82 0.59
N GLY A 128 -19.05 3.67 -0.22
CA GLY A 128 -19.06 2.79 -1.39
C GLY A 128 -19.16 1.31 -1.04
N LEU A 129 -18.33 0.82 -0.11
CA LEU A 129 -18.39 -0.57 0.34
C LEU A 129 -19.66 -0.84 1.12
N GLY A 130 -20.12 0.11 1.94
CA GLY A 130 -21.37 0.01 2.68
C GLY A 130 -22.57 -0.17 1.77
N SER A 131 -22.69 0.65 0.73
CA SER A 131 -23.76 0.52 -0.27
C SER A 131 -23.68 -0.81 -1.02
N ALA A 132 -22.48 -1.28 -1.37
CA ALA A 132 -22.31 -2.54 -2.06
C ALA A 132 -22.69 -3.74 -1.18
N TYR A 133 -22.27 -3.76 0.09
CA TYR A 133 -22.62 -4.81 1.05
C TYR A 133 -24.12 -4.80 1.35
N LEU A 134 -24.72 -3.62 1.56
CA LEU A 134 -26.15 -3.50 1.80
C LEU A 134 -26.96 -4.01 0.61
N SER A 135 -26.55 -3.65 -0.61
CA SER A 135 -27.18 -4.16 -1.83
C SER A 135 -27.08 -5.68 -1.95
N ALA A 136 -25.94 -6.26 -1.54
CA ALA A 136 -25.75 -7.72 -1.54
C ALA A 136 -26.68 -8.40 -0.53
N VAL A 137 -26.80 -7.86 0.70
CA VAL A 137 -27.72 -8.39 1.73
C VAL A 137 -29.18 -8.27 1.29
N ILE A 138 -29.58 -7.16 0.69
CA ILE A 138 -30.94 -6.96 0.14
C ILE A 138 -31.23 -7.95 -0.98
N ASN A 139 -30.27 -8.20 -1.87
CA ASN A 139 -30.44 -9.18 -2.94
C ASN A 139 -30.59 -10.60 -2.39
N ASP A 140 -29.85 -10.95 -1.34
CA ASP A 140 -29.96 -12.24 -0.67
C ASP A 140 -31.33 -12.40 0.03
N PHE A 141 -31.77 -11.35 0.75
CA PHE A 141 -33.10 -11.28 1.33
C PHE A 141 -34.23 -11.44 0.28
N ASN A 142 -34.11 -10.74 -0.85
CA ASN A 142 -35.07 -10.88 -1.96
C ASN A 142 -35.16 -12.32 -2.50
N GLN A 143 -34.07 -13.07 -2.49
CA GLN A 143 -34.04 -14.46 -2.91
C GLN A 143 -34.74 -15.38 -1.88
N ASP A 144 -34.53 -15.15 -0.58
CA ASP A 144 -35.17 -15.94 0.49
C ASP A 144 -36.67 -15.80 0.44
N ILE A 145 -37.20 -14.58 0.39
CA ILE A 145 -38.63 -14.32 0.30
C ILE A 145 -39.25 -14.90 -0.98
N ARG A 146 -38.54 -14.79 -2.12
CA ARG A 146 -39.02 -15.42 -3.36
C ARG A 146 -39.18 -16.93 -3.21
N THR A 147 -38.27 -17.57 -2.49
CA THR A 147 -38.33 -19.01 -2.23
C THR A 147 -39.51 -19.37 -1.32
N GLU A 148 -39.80 -18.52 -0.33
CA GLU A 148 -40.92 -18.68 0.59
C GLU A 148 -42.28 -18.50 -0.11
N ILE A 149 -42.45 -17.41 -0.87
CA ILE A 149 -43.71 -17.09 -1.58
C ILE A 149 -44.07 -18.14 -2.66
N LEU A 150 -43.07 -18.70 -3.35
CA LEU A 150 -43.28 -19.66 -4.44
C LEU A 150 -43.58 -21.07 -3.96
N GLY A 151 -43.60 -21.32 -2.64
CA GLY A 151 -44.14 -22.56 -2.05
C GLY A 151 -43.52 -23.85 -2.58
N GLY A 152 -42.23 -23.88 -2.83
CA GLY A 152 -41.50 -25.10 -3.19
C GLY A 152 -41.83 -25.69 -4.58
N ASN A 153 -42.53 -24.98 -5.45
CA ASN A 153 -42.77 -25.39 -6.83
C ASN A 153 -41.52 -25.21 -7.69
N GLN A 154 -40.62 -26.19 -7.61
CA GLN A 154 -39.28 -26.17 -8.23
C GLN A 154 -39.29 -26.05 -9.77
N ALA A 155 -40.42 -26.22 -10.43
CA ALA A 155 -40.55 -26.22 -11.90
C ALA A 155 -40.38 -24.82 -12.54
N LEU A 156 -40.42 -23.73 -11.75
CA LEU A 156 -40.25 -22.36 -12.22
C LEU A 156 -38.86 -21.76 -11.86
N PHE A 157 -38.01 -22.53 -11.21
CA PHE A 157 -36.65 -22.09 -10.89
C PHE A 157 -35.78 -22.11 -12.14
N LYS A 158 -35.42 -20.93 -12.63
CA LYS A 158 -34.21 -20.81 -13.46
C LYS A 158 -33.02 -21.32 -12.66
N PRO A 159 -32.10 -22.11 -13.25
CA PRO A 159 -30.94 -22.60 -12.53
C PRO A 159 -30.22 -21.44 -11.86
N ARG A 160 -30.06 -21.51 -10.54
CA ARG A 160 -29.36 -20.49 -9.75
C ARG A 160 -27.88 -20.73 -9.92
N LEU A 161 -27.18 -19.74 -10.47
CA LEU A 161 -25.73 -19.71 -10.42
C LEU A 161 -25.33 -19.17 -9.04
N GLU A 162 -24.86 -20.06 -8.17
CA GLU A 162 -24.26 -19.67 -6.90
C GLU A 162 -22.80 -19.29 -7.17
N ILE A 163 -22.50 -18.01 -6.98
CA ILE A 163 -21.13 -17.49 -7.10
C ILE A 163 -20.48 -17.61 -5.73
N VAL A 164 -19.59 -18.59 -5.57
CA VAL A 164 -18.75 -18.73 -4.39
C VAL A 164 -17.40 -18.06 -4.68
N PRO A 165 -17.15 -16.84 -4.18
CA PRO A 165 -15.87 -16.17 -4.43
C PRO A 165 -14.73 -16.91 -3.70
N LEU A 166 -13.72 -17.34 -4.46
CA LEU A 166 -12.50 -17.92 -3.92
C LEU A 166 -11.37 -16.91 -3.98
N TYR A 167 -11.03 -16.34 -2.86
CA TYR A 167 -9.91 -15.41 -2.73
C TYR A 167 -8.59 -16.18 -2.58
N ARG A 168 -7.87 -16.36 -3.70
CA ARG A 168 -6.52 -16.96 -3.68
C ARG A 168 -5.50 -15.95 -3.15
N TYR A 169 -4.47 -16.45 -2.46
CA TYR A 169 -3.31 -15.69 -1.96
C TYR A 169 -3.58 -14.75 -0.78
N ASN A 170 -4.81 -14.34 -0.52
CA ASN A 170 -5.23 -13.62 0.68
C ASN A 170 -6.69 -13.96 1.01
N PRO A 171 -6.96 -15.19 1.52
CA PRO A 171 -8.32 -15.67 1.75
C PRO A 171 -9.11 -14.83 2.74
N THR A 172 -8.43 -14.16 3.65
CA THR A 172 -9.03 -13.32 4.70
C THR A 172 -9.12 -11.85 4.30
N LEU A 173 -8.68 -11.49 3.08
CA LEU A 173 -8.64 -10.12 2.55
C LEU A 173 -7.96 -9.10 3.48
N LYS A 174 -7.04 -9.57 4.33
CA LYS A 174 -6.32 -8.72 5.29
C LYS A 174 -5.42 -7.73 4.57
N TYR A 175 -5.56 -6.46 4.91
CA TYR A 175 -4.83 -5.38 4.26
C TYR A 175 -3.33 -5.42 4.56
N GLU A 176 -2.94 -5.84 5.75
CA GLU A 176 -1.55 -6.00 6.15
C GLU A 176 -0.77 -6.97 5.25
N VAL A 177 -1.44 -8.02 4.75
CA VAL A 177 -0.83 -8.99 3.80
C VAL A 177 -0.40 -8.30 2.50
N TYR A 178 -1.19 -7.33 2.05
CA TYR A 178 -0.90 -6.54 0.85
C TYR A 178 0.14 -5.45 1.11
N MET A 179 0.10 -4.81 2.30
CA MET A 179 0.84 -3.60 2.61
C MET A 179 2.26 -3.87 3.12
N VAL A 180 2.45 -4.89 3.98
CA VAL A 180 3.74 -5.15 4.63
C VAL A 180 4.89 -5.37 3.63
N PRO A 181 4.76 -6.18 2.56
CA PRO A 181 5.82 -6.32 1.57
C PRO A 181 6.18 -5.00 0.86
N ALA A 182 5.17 -4.14 0.62
CA ALA A 182 5.40 -2.86 -0.03
C ALA A 182 6.08 -1.83 0.91
N LEU A 183 5.75 -1.85 2.20
CA LEU A 183 6.43 -1.02 3.21
C LEU A 183 7.90 -1.39 3.38
N MET A 184 8.28 -2.67 3.26
CA MET A 184 9.68 -3.08 3.25
C MET A 184 10.46 -2.39 2.13
N VAL A 185 9.87 -2.27 0.95
CA VAL A 185 10.48 -1.55 -0.19
C VAL A 185 10.62 -0.06 0.09
N MET A 186 9.60 0.56 0.67
CA MET A 186 9.64 1.97 1.04
C MET A 186 10.81 2.27 2.00
N ILE A 187 10.97 1.44 3.02
CA ILE A 187 12.07 1.58 3.98
C ILE A 187 13.42 1.38 3.29
N LEU A 188 13.51 0.39 2.41
CA LEU A 188 14.71 0.09 1.65
C LEU A 188 15.11 1.27 0.75
N ALA A 189 14.14 1.93 0.10
CA ALA A 189 14.36 3.14 -0.68
C ALA A 189 14.92 4.29 0.18
N MET A 190 14.35 4.50 1.37
CA MET A 190 14.81 5.53 2.29
C MET A 190 16.24 5.28 2.77
N ILE A 191 16.62 4.04 3.02
CA ILE A 191 17.96 3.72 3.52
C ILE A 191 19.00 3.70 2.41
N CYS A 192 18.69 3.09 1.26
CA CYS A 192 19.67 2.87 0.21
C CYS A 192 19.78 4.02 -0.82
N GLY A 193 18.79 4.91 -0.88
CA GLY A 193 18.80 6.06 -1.78
C GLY A 193 18.95 7.38 -1.03
N PHE A 194 18.09 7.62 -0.04
CA PHE A 194 18.02 8.90 0.67
C PHE A 194 19.26 9.15 1.54
N LEU A 195 19.66 8.18 2.38
CA LEU A 195 20.80 8.36 3.28
C LEU A 195 22.13 8.53 2.55
N PRO A 196 22.49 7.73 1.51
CA PRO A 196 23.71 7.98 0.75
C PRO A 196 23.74 9.35 0.08
N ALA A 197 22.60 9.81 -0.48
CA ALA A 197 22.52 11.12 -1.09
C ALA A 197 22.83 12.23 -0.08
N LEU A 198 22.22 12.19 1.11
CA LEU A 198 22.49 13.16 2.17
C LEU A 198 23.94 13.10 2.69
N ASN A 199 24.49 11.89 2.81
CA ASN A 199 25.86 11.71 3.28
C ASN A 199 26.87 12.37 2.30
N ILE A 200 26.70 12.13 0.98
CA ILE A 200 27.58 12.69 -0.05
C ILE A 200 27.45 14.23 -0.10
N VAL A 201 26.21 14.73 -0.03
CA VAL A 201 25.99 16.19 -0.05
C VAL A 201 26.51 16.85 1.23
N GLY A 202 26.39 16.17 2.38
CA GLY A 202 26.95 16.67 3.64
C GLY A 202 28.46 16.80 3.59
N GLU A 203 29.19 15.91 2.93
CA GLU A 203 30.62 16.06 2.72
C GLU A 203 30.95 17.18 1.73
N LYS A 204 30.08 17.45 0.77
CA LYS A 204 30.18 18.59 -0.13
C LYS A 204 30.04 19.92 0.63
N GLU A 205 28.99 20.03 1.44
CA GLU A 205 28.66 21.23 2.21
C GLU A 205 29.73 21.55 3.24
N ASN A 206 30.33 20.51 3.85
CA ASN A 206 31.43 20.66 4.79
C ASN A 206 32.82 20.83 4.14
N GLY A 207 32.94 20.86 2.81
CA GLY A 207 34.17 20.99 2.08
C GLY A 207 35.12 19.77 2.14
N THR A 208 34.70 18.67 2.75
CA THR A 208 35.56 17.47 2.86
C THR A 208 35.76 16.73 1.55
N ILE A 209 34.87 16.91 0.58
CA ILE A 209 35.02 16.38 -0.79
C ILE A 209 36.24 17.02 -1.49
N GLU A 210 36.54 18.30 -1.25
CA GLU A 210 37.67 18.98 -1.85
C GLU A 210 38.98 18.40 -1.35
N GLN A 211 39.08 18.09 -0.07
CA GLN A 211 40.24 17.40 0.51
C GLN A 211 40.46 16.01 -0.10
N ILE A 212 39.39 15.30 -0.43
CA ILE A 212 39.48 14.00 -1.09
C ILE A 212 39.89 14.13 -2.56
N ASN A 213 39.46 15.19 -3.26
CA ASN A 213 39.77 15.43 -4.66
C ASN A 213 41.25 15.70 -4.90
N VAL A 214 41.98 16.20 -3.91
CA VAL A 214 43.47 16.41 -4.01
C VAL A 214 44.23 15.12 -3.68
N THR A 215 43.57 14.06 -3.22
CA THR A 215 44.19 12.76 -2.99
C THR A 215 44.20 11.91 -4.27
N PRO A 216 45.12 10.92 -4.43
CA PRO A 216 45.21 10.06 -5.59
C PRO A 216 44.08 8.96 -5.62
N ILE A 217 42.95 9.19 -4.95
CA ILE A 217 41.85 8.25 -4.88
C ILE A 217 41.04 8.29 -6.19
N LYS A 218 40.80 7.11 -6.80
CA LYS A 218 39.93 6.99 -7.97
C LYS A 218 38.48 7.29 -7.55
N LYS A 219 37.78 8.07 -8.37
CA LYS A 219 36.35 8.45 -8.13
C LYS A 219 35.42 7.25 -7.86
N SER A 220 35.61 6.17 -8.61
CA SER A 220 34.83 4.94 -8.43
C SER A 220 35.04 4.33 -7.05
N VAL A 221 36.29 4.34 -6.54
CA VAL A 221 36.61 3.83 -5.20
C VAL A 221 35.94 4.69 -4.13
N PHE A 222 35.93 6.01 -4.30
CA PHE A 222 35.26 6.94 -3.40
C PHE A 222 33.73 6.69 -3.38
N ILE A 223 33.08 6.65 -4.56
CA ILE A 223 31.65 6.41 -4.67
C ILE A 223 31.27 5.05 -4.05
N LEU A 224 31.98 3.99 -4.39
CA LEU A 224 31.73 2.66 -3.84
C LEU A 224 31.92 2.62 -2.33
N SER A 225 32.91 3.33 -1.79
CA SER A 225 33.10 3.41 -0.33
C SER A 225 31.91 4.04 0.39
N LYS A 226 31.19 4.94 -0.28
CA LYS A 226 29.97 5.58 0.24
C LYS A 226 28.76 4.68 0.13
N LEU A 227 28.61 3.93 -0.96
CA LEU A 227 27.43 3.14 -1.23
C LEU A 227 27.42 1.79 -0.50
N ILE A 228 28.57 1.10 -0.45
CA ILE A 228 28.67 -0.26 0.14
C ILE A 228 28.13 -0.34 1.58
N PRO A 229 28.46 0.59 2.50
CA PRO A 229 27.89 0.56 3.84
C PRO A 229 26.37 0.61 3.85
N TYR A 230 25.76 1.46 3.02
CA TYR A 230 24.31 1.56 2.94
C TYR A 230 23.67 0.36 2.24
N TRP A 231 24.35 -0.32 1.32
CA TRP A 231 23.89 -1.59 0.75
C TRP A 231 23.86 -2.68 1.82
N ILE A 232 24.91 -2.80 2.64
CA ILE A 232 24.96 -3.77 3.76
C ILE A 232 23.86 -3.46 4.77
N ILE A 233 23.65 -2.20 5.11
CA ILE A 233 22.56 -1.76 5.99
C ILE A 233 21.19 -2.06 5.35
N GLY A 234 21.04 -1.87 4.04
CA GLY A 234 19.83 -2.21 3.30
C GLY A 234 19.46 -3.70 3.42
N TYR A 235 20.45 -4.59 3.28
CA TYR A 235 20.21 -6.02 3.51
C TYR A 235 19.84 -6.33 4.95
N PHE A 236 20.50 -5.70 5.92
CA PHE A 236 20.15 -5.83 7.32
C PHE A 236 18.70 -5.41 7.59
N VAL A 237 18.30 -4.27 7.05
CA VAL A 237 16.94 -3.73 7.20
C VAL A 237 15.90 -4.57 6.49
N LEU A 238 16.20 -5.10 5.31
CA LEU A 238 15.33 -6.04 4.61
C LEU A 238 15.14 -7.32 5.44
N THR A 239 16.23 -7.87 5.98
CA THR A 239 16.18 -9.04 6.86
C THR A 239 15.35 -8.76 8.12
N LEU A 240 15.56 -7.61 8.77
CA LEU A 240 14.77 -7.17 9.91
C LEU A 240 13.28 -7.04 9.55
N GLY A 241 12.98 -6.46 8.39
CA GLY A 241 11.62 -6.35 7.88
C GLY A 241 10.96 -7.71 7.65
N MET A 242 11.70 -8.67 7.08
CA MET A 242 11.23 -10.05 6.91
C MET A 242 10.98 -10.75 8.24
N LEU A 243 11.82 -10.52 9.25
CA LEU A 243 11.63 -11.05 10.61
C LEU A 243 10.38 -10.43 11.27
N ILE A 244 10.17 -9.13 11.15
CA ILE A 244 8.95 -8.47 11.65
C ILE A 244 7.71 -9.06 10.95
N ALA A 245 7.75 -9.23 9.63
CA ALA A 245 6.66 -9.84 8.87
C ALA A 245 6.36 -11.27 9.35
N LEU A 246 7.39 -12.06 9.62
CA LEU A 246 7.26 -13.43 10.11
C LEU A 246 6.70 -13.50 11.53
N PHE A 247 7.32 -12.80 12.48
CA PHE A 247 6.99 -12.94 13.89
C PHE A 247 5.74 -12.15 14.30
N PHE A 248 5.55 -10.97 13.74
CA PHE A 248 4.44 -10.10 14.11
C PHE A 248 3.17 -10.36 13.27
N TRP A 249 3.32 -10.42 11.95
CA TRP A 249 2.20 -10.59 11.01
C TRP A 249 1.98 -12.05 10.58
N LYS A 250 2.86 -12.98 10.98
CA LYS A 250 2.84 -14.40 10.56
C LYS A 250 2.86 -14.56 9.03
N LEU A 251 3.46 -13.61 8.34
CA LEU A 251 3.62 -13.58 6.90
C LEU A 251 4.89 -14.32 6.51
N ILE A 252 4.72 -15.49 5.88
CA ILE A 252 5.82 -16.33 5.38
C ILE A 252 5.86 -16.17 3.86
N PRO A 253 7.03 -15.87 3.25
CA PRO A 253 7.14 -15.87 1.80
C PRO A 253 6.81 -17.26 1.24
N GLN A 254 5.89 -17.32 0.26
CA GLN A 254 5.55 -18.56 -0.44
C GLN A 254 6.63 -18.98 -1.45
N GLY A 255 7.39 -17.99 -1.94
CA GLY A 255 8.49 -18.21 -2.88
C GLY A 255 9.86 -18.17 -2.21
N SER A 256 10.92 -18.28 -3.03
CA SER A 256 12.30 -18.33 -2.56
C SER A 256 12.76 -16.99 -1.96
N VAL A 257 13.26 -17.05 -0.73
CA VAL A 257 13.91 -15.92 -0.06
C VAL A 257 15.11 -15.40 -0.88
N LEU A 258 15.82 -16.29 -1.59
CA LEU A 258 16.94 -15.91 -2.45
C LEU A 258 16.48 -15.00 -3.59
N THR A 259 15.30 -15.27 -4.17
CA THR A 259 14.68 -14.40 -5.18
C THR A 259 14.44 -13.00 -4.64
N ILE A 260 13.96 -12.88 -3.39
CA ILE A 260 13.76 -11.58 -2.75
C ILE A 260 15.08 -10.82 -2.65
N TYR A 261 16.15 -11.45 -2.14
CA TYR A 261 17.46 -10.80 -2.03
C TYR A 261 18.07 -10.44 -3.38
N PHE A 262 17.89 -11.29 -4.39
CA PHE A 262 18.37 -11.01 -5.74
C PHE A 262 17.74 -9.72 -6.31
N PHE A 263 16.41 -9.62 -6.28
CA PHE A 263 15.72 -8.42 -6.76
C PHE A 263 15.96 -7.21 -5.85
N ALA A 264 16.07 -7.41 -4.53
CA ALA A 264 16.46 -6.34 -3.62
C ALA A 264 17.85 -5.79 -3.96
N THR A 265 18.80 -6.63 -4.37
CA THR A 265 20.12 -6.18 -4.85
C THR A 265 19.99 -5.25 -6.03
N LEU A 266 19.22 -5.64 -7.05
CA LEU A 266 18.99 -4.81 -8.24
C LEU A 266 18.34 -3.48 -7.88
N PHE A 267 17.37 -3.51 -6.98
CA PHE A 267 16.73 -2.28 -6.50
C PHE A 267 17.68 -1.39 -5.69
N ILE A 268 18.42 -1.95 -4.74
CA ILE A 268 19.42 -1.21 -3.92
C ILE A 268 20.42 -0.52 -4.82
N VAL A 269 20.97 -1.26 -5.81
CA VAL A 269 21.88 -0.70 -6.79
C VAL A 269 21.20 0.41 -7.59
N SER A 270 20.03 0.16 -8.16
CA SER A 270 19.30 1.14 -8.95
C SER A 270 19.01 2.42 -8.16
N PHE A 271 18.46 2.27 -6.95
CA PHE A 271 18.00 3.40 -6.15
C PHE A 271 19.13 4.18 -5.50
N SER A 272 20.25 3.53 -5.17
CA SER A 272 21.48 4.23 -4.77
C SER A 272 22.07 5.05 -5.91
N GLY A 273 21.96 4.55 -7.16
CA GLY A 273 22.31 5.34 -8.35
C GLY A 273 21.47 6.61 -8.49
N PHE A 274 20.17 6.52 -8.22
CA PHE A 274 19.29 7.68 -8.16
C PHE A 274 19.74 8.68 -7.07
N GLY A 275 20.09 8.18 -5.88
CA GLY A 275 20.66 9.01 -4.80
C GLY A 275 21.94 9.74 -5.22
N LEU A 276 22.82 9.09 -6.00
CA LEU A 276 24.00 9.73 -6.60
C LEU A 276 23.61 10.85 -7.57
N VAL A 277 22.61 10.64 -8.42
CA VAL A 277 22.12 11.70 -9.32
C VAL A 277 21.72 12.92 -8.52
N ILE A 278 20.86 12.75 -7.50
CA ILE A 278 20.44 13.87 -6.64
C ILE A 278 21.63 14.54 -5.98
N SER A 279 22.60 13.77 -5.47
CA SER A 279 23.80 14.33 -4.84
C SER A 279 24.65 15.20 -5.77
N ASN A 280 24.59 14.96 -7.08
CA ASN A 280 25.32 15.78 -8.06
C ASN A 280 24.69 17.17 -8.23
N TYR A 281 23.38 17.29 -8.14
CA TYR A 281 22.65 18.54 -8.32
C TYR A 281 22.48 19.35 -7.02
N ALA A 282 22.44 18.69 -5.88
CA ALA A 282 22.32 19.35 -4.58
C ALA A 282 23.67 19.90 -4.09
N THR A 283 23.65 21.10 -3.47
CA THR A 283 24.82 21.76 -2.87
C THR A 283 24.74 21.74 -1.34
N THR A 284 23.55 21.71 -0.76
CA THR A 284 23.31 21.65 0.69
C THR A 284 22.52 20.41 1.07
N ILE A 285 22.70 19.95 2.30
CA ILE A 285 21.93 18.80 2.85
C ILE A 285 20.44 19.10 2.75
N GLN A 286 20.02 20.32 3.08
CA GLN A 286 18.61 20.71 3.03
C GLN A 286 18.03 20.59 1.60
N GLN A 287 18.76 21.06 0.60
CA GLN A 287 18.36 20.94 -0.81
C GLN A 287 18.24 19.47 -1.23
N ALA A 288 19.24 18.64 -0.88
CA ALA A 288 19.19 17.20 -1.17
C ALA A 288 17.99 16.52 -0.51
N MET A 289 17.70 16.90 0.73
CA MET A 289 16.58 16.36 1.49
C MET A 289 15.24 16.67 0.80
N PHE A 290 15.01 17.93 0.39
CA PHE A 290 13.77 18.29 -0.31
C PHE A 290 13.65 17.61 -1.67
N MET A 291 14.71 17.53 -2.45
CA MET A 291 14.71 16.85 -3.74
C MET A 291 14.40 15.35 -3.57
N MET A 292 15.10 14.68 -2.64
CA MET A 292 14.86 13.26 -2.37
C MET A 292 13.46 13.02 -1.86
N PHE A 293 12.96 13.85 -0.94
CA PHE A 293 11.62 13.73 -0.39
C PHE A 293 10.55 13.86 -1.47
N PHE A 294 10.68 14.85 -2.36
CA PHE A 294 9.76 15.04 -3.48
C PHE A 294 9.69 13.80 -4.38
N PHE A 295 10.84 13.31 -4.82
CA PHE A 295 10.87 12.15 -5.72
C PHE A 295 10.43 10.86 -5.03
N VAL A 296 10.89 10.62 -3.79
CA VAL A 296 10.52 9.41 -3.04
C VAL A 296 9.02 9.37 -2.78
N LEU A 297 8.41 10.50 -2.35
CA LEU A 297 6.95 10.57 -2.20
C LEU A 297 6.22 10.32 -3.52
N THR A 298 6.65 10.97 -4.59
CA THR A 298 6.05 10.76 -5.92
C THR A 298 6.13 9.30 -6.34
N PHE A 299 7.29 8.66 -6.16
CA PHE A 299 7.46 7.24 -6.46
C PHE A 299 6.61 6.34 -5.56
N ILE A 300 6.46 6.66 -4.27
CA ILE A 300 5.61 5.92 -3.34
C ILE A 300 4.14 5.97 -3.79
N PHE A 301 3.60 7.15 -4.07
CA PHE A 301 2.20 7.28 -4.51
C PHE A 301 1.94 6.57 -5.85
N LEU A 302 2.90 6.60 -6.76
CA LEU A 302 2.78 5.95 -8.07
C LEU A 302 3.20 4.47 -8.08
N SER A 303 3.67 3.93 -6.96
CA SER A 303 4.22 2.57 -6.89
C SER A 303 3.17 1.46 -6.75
N GLY A 304 1.93 1.83 -6.44
CA GLY A 304 0.92 0.85 -6.06
C GLY A 304 0.98 0.41 -4.60
N LEU A 305 1.68 1.18 -3.72
CA LEU A 305 1.74 0.88 -2.30
C LEU A 305 0.38 1.03 -1.64
N TYR A 306 -0.25 2.18 -1.81
CA TYR A 306 -1.56 2.49 -1.23
C TYR A 306 -2.73 2.09 -2.13
N THR A 307 -2.66 2.46 -3.40
CA THR A 307 -3.71 2.18 -4.39
C THR A 307 -3.11 1.32 -5.50
N PRO A 308 -3.72 0.18 -5.85
CA PRO A 308 -3.28 -0.62 -6.98
C PRO A 308 -3.12 0.23 -8.24
N VAL A 309 -2.04 0.00 -9.00
CA VAL A 309 -1.74 0.81 -10.20
C VAL A 309 -2.86 0.70 -11.23
N GLU A 310 -3.51 -0.45 -11.30
CA GLU A 310 -4.62 -0.74 -12.21
C GLU A 310 -5.84 0.16 -11.96
N ASN A 311 -6.00 0.66 -10.73
CA ASN A 311 -7.09 1.55 -10.33
C ASN A 311 -6.77 3.04 -10.58
N MET A 312 -5.55 3.34 -11.01
CA MET A 312 -5.15 4.72 -11.29
C MET A 312 -5.65 5.17 -12.69
N PRO A 313 -5.85 6.48 -12.90
CA PRO A 313 -6.10 7.02 -14.25
C PRO A 313 -4.98 6.63 -15.23
N GLY A 314 -5.30 6.45 -16.51
CA GLY A 314 -4.35 5.95 -17.51
C GLY A 314 -3.07 6.78 -17.66
N TRP A 315 -3.13 8.10 -17.45
CA TRP A 315 -1.93 8.94 -17.43
C TRP A 315 -1.02 8.63 -16.22
N ALA A 316 -1.59 8.37 -15.04
CA ALA A 316 -0.83 8.04 -13.83
C ALA A 316 -0.20 6.63 -13.94
N GLN A 317 -0.90 5.68 -14.57
CA GLN A 317 -0.34 4.36 -14.87
C GLN A 317 0.92 4.47 -15.73
N ARG A 318 0.92 5.32 -16.77
CA ARG A 318 2.10 5.54 -17.64
C ARG A 318 3.25 6.20 -16.88
N ILE A 319 2.97 7.18 -16.02
CA ILE A 319 4.00 7.82 -15.18
C ILE A 319 4.55 6.80 -14.17
N SER A 320 3.72 5.92 -13.62
CA SER A 320 4.15 4.88 -12.69
C SER A 320 5.19 3.92 -13.29
N ASP A 321 5.22 3.74 -14.62
CA ASP A 321 6.23 2.92 -15.30
C ASP A 321 7.66 3.48 -15.13
N PHE A 322 7.80 4.76 -14.82
CA PHE A 322 9.09 5.39 -14.53
C PHE A 322 9.49 5.30 -13.04
N SER A 323 8.73 4.59 -12.22
CA SER A 323 9.04 4.38 -10.81
C SER A 323 9.71 3.03 -10.57
N PRO A 324 10.96 2.96 -10.12
CA PRO A 324 11.60 1.70 -9.75
C PRO A 324 10.92 1.02 -8.56
N LEU A 325 10.25 1.80 -7.68
CA LEU A 325 9.50 1.27 -6.55
C LEU A 325 8.33 0.38 -6.97
N LYS A 326 7.65 0.71 -8.07
CA LYS A 326 6.57 -0.09 -8.63
C LYS A 326 7.01 -1.54 -8.87
N TYR A 327 8.14 -1.72 -9.54
CA TYR A 327 8.60 -3.04 -9.96
C TYR A 327 9.06 -3.90 -8.79
N ILE A 328 9.77 -3.34 -7.83
CA ILE A 328 10.21 -4.11 -6.67
C ILE A 328 9.05 -4.41 -5.71
N ILE A 329 8.04 -3.54 -5.57
CA ILE A 329 6.83 -3.84 -4.81
C ILE A 329 6.06 -5.00 -5.46
N GLN A 330 5.94 -5.00 -6.79
CA GLN A 330 5.34 -6.12 -7.52
C GLN A 330 6.10 -7.41 -7.26
N VAL A 331 7.45 -7.38 -7.33
CA VAL A 331 8.28 -8.55 -7.03
C VAL A 331 8.02 -9.08 -5.63
N LEU A 332 8.09 -8.22 -4.60
CA LEU A 332 7.89 -8.68 -3.24
C LEU A 332 6.50 -9.29 -3.05
N ARG A 333 5.45 -8.65 -3.59
CA ARG A 333 4.09 -9.20 -3.52
C ARG A 333 3.97 -10.53 -4.25
N MET A 334 4.53 -10.64 -5.47
CA MET A 334 4.46 -11.88 -6.23
C MET A 334 5.22 -13.02 -5.55
N VAL A 335 6.39 -12.76 -4.97
CA VAL A 335 7.16 -13.77 -4.24
C VAL A 335 6.52 -14.11 -2.90
N TYR A 336 6.08 -13.11 -2.11
CA TYR A 336 5.46 -13.34 -0.82
C TYR A 336 4.12 -14.07 -0.91
N LEU A 337 3.26 -13.67 -1.86
CA LEU A 337 1.87 -14.12 -1.90
C LEU A 337 1.64 -15.25 -2.91
N LYS A 338 2.31 -15.19 -4.06
CA LYS A 338 2.08 -16.13 -5.17
C LYS A 338 3.15 -17.20 -5.29
N GLY A 339 4.29 -17.06 -4.60
CA GLY A 339 5.41 -18.00 -4.73
C GLY A 339 6.15 -17.91 -6.06
N SER A 340 6.07 -16.76 -6.75
CA SER A 340 6.65 -16.59 -8.09
C SER A 340 8.17 -16.79 -8.09
N ASN A 341 8.67 -17.41 -9.15
CA ASN A 341 10.08 -17.64 -9.42
C ASN A 341 10.70 -16.52 -10.27
N ILE A 342 12.04 -16.51 -10.41
CA ILE A 342 12.76 -15.50 -11.20
C ILE A 342 12.26 -15.43 -12.65
N GLY A 343 11.90 -16.58 -13.26
CA GLY A 343 11.38 -16.64 -14.63
C GLY A 343 10.05 -15.85 -14.80
N ASP A 344 9.18 -15.89 -13.80
CA ASP A 344 7.89 -15.20 -13.82
C ASP A 344 8.04 -13.67 -13.69
N LEU A 345 9.20 -13.21 -13.25
CA LEU A 345 9.53 -11.84 -12.92
C LEU A 345 10.43 -11.15 -13.97
N SER A 346 10.46 -11.68 -15.19
CA SER A 346 11.33 -11.20 -16.27
C SER A 346 11.12 -9.71 -16.61
N ARG A 347 9.88 -9.24 -16.63
CA ARG A 347 9.54 -7.83 -16.86
C ARG A 347 10.12 -6.92 -15.75
N GLN A 348 9.99 -7.33 -14.50
CA GLN A 348 10.50 -6.57 -13.35
C GLN A 348 12.03 -6.60 -13.32
N LEU A 349 12.64 -7.72 -13.73
CA LEU A 349 14.08 -7.85 -13.86
C LEU A 349 14.63 -6.85 -14.89
N LEU A 350 14.07 -6.86 -16.11
CA LEU A 350 14.49 -5.93 -17.16
C LEU A 350 14.32 -4.45 -16.73
N ALA A 351 13.20 -4.12 -16.09
CA ALA A 351 12.95 -2.78 -15.62
C ALA A 351 14.00 -2.33 -14.59
N LEU A 352 14.25 -3.12 -13.54
CA LEU A 352 15.22 -2.76 -12.49
C LEU A 352 16.64 -2.67 -13.00
N VAL A 353 17.05 -3.57 -13.91
CA VAL A 353 18.37 -3.49 -14.60
C VAL A 353 18.44 -2.20 -15.43
N SER A 354 17.39 -1.88 -16.18
CA SER A 354 17.34 -0.66 -17.00
C SER A 354 17.47 0.61 -16.13
N PHE A 355 16.75 0.66 -14.99
CA PHE A 355 16.87 1.77 -14.04
C PHE A 355 18.28 1.86 -13.44
N ALA A 356 18.90 0.75 -13.07
CA ALA A 356 20.26 0.74 -12.56
C ALA A 356 21.23 1.34 -13.60
N LEU A 357 21.18 0.86 -14.84
CA LEU A 357 22.02 1.37 -15.93
C LEU A 357 21.73 2.87 -16.18
N PHE A 358 20.48 3.27 -16.24
CA PHE A 358 20.09 4.65 -16.48
C PHE A 358 20.61 5.60 -15.39
N PHE A 359 20.36 5.30 -14.12
CA PHE A 359 20.75 6.20 -13.02
C PHE A 359 22.28 6.27 -12.86
N TYR A 360 22.99 5.15 -12.99
CA TYR A 360 24.46 5.20 -12.95
C TYR A 360 25.05 5.93 -14.12
N SER A 361 24.54 5.71 -15.34
CA SER A 361 24.99 6.47 -16.53
C SER A 361 24.74 7.97 -16.33
N TRP A 362 23.56 8.34 -15.85
CA TRP A 362 23.24 9.74 -15.55
C TRP A 362 24.13 10.29 -14.44
N ALA A 363 24.35 9.56 -13.35
CA ALA A 363 25.23 9.99 -12.27
C ALA A 363 26.66 10.24 -12.75
N ILE A 364 27.20 9.38 -13.62
CA ILE A 364 28.54 9.53 -14.19
C ILE A 364 28.63 10.75 -15.12
N LEU A 365 27.63 10.91 -16.01
CA LEU A 365 27.60 12.03 -16.96
C LEU A 365 27.37 13.39 -16.29
N SER A 366 26.55 13.42 -15.23
CA SER A 366 26.25 14.66 -14.49
C SER A 366 27.36 15.05 -13.49
N TYR A 367 28.30 14.14 -13.21
CA TYR A 367 29.39 14.42 -12.27
C TYR A 367 30.39 15.38 -12.88
N ARG A 368 30.27 16.67 -12.53
CA ARG A 368 31.28 17.70 -12.90
C ARG A 368 32.30 17.85 -11.78
N LYS A 369 33.59 17.75 -12.10
CA LYS A 369 34.63 18.32 -11.24
C LYS A 369 34.42 19.84 -11.24
N ARG A 370 33.99 20.41 -10.12
CA ARG A 370 34.21 21.83 -9.90
C ARG A 370 35.68 21.96 -9.54
N GLY A 371 36.48 22.48 -10.51
CA GLY A 371 37.82 22.95 -10.27
C GLY A 371 37.78 24.31 -9.60
#